data_eda04801975e33a8e9615e912ab7e807
#
_entry.id   eda04801975e33a8e9615e912ab7e807
#
_cell.length_a   1.000
_cell.length_b   1.000
_cell.length_c   1.000
_cell.angle_alpha   90.00
_cell.angle_beta   90.00
_cell.angle_gamma   90.00
#
_symmetry.space_group_name_H-M   'P 1'
#
loop_
_entity.id
_entity.type
_entity.pdbx_description
1 polymer ?
#
loop_
_entity_poly.entity_id
_entity_poly.type
_entity_poly.pdbx_seq_one_letter_code
_entity_poly.pdbx_strand_id
1 'polypeptide(L)'
;MLLPPPTPVSHSQSPEVEGAAGHGLQEQGRLVQKAELVRLSQTLSLVPRLHWLLVEDAEGPTPLVSRLLAASGLLFTHLAVLTPKAQRLREGEPGWVRPRGVEQRNRALDWLRSGGGAVGGEKDPPPAGTRGVVYFADDDNTYSRELFEEMRWTRGVSVWPVGLVGGLRFEGPRVQDGRVVGFHTAWEPNRPFPVDMAGFAVALPLLLAKPSAQFDATAPRGHLESSLLSHLVDPKDLEPRAANCTRVLVWHTRTEKPKMKQEEQLQRQGRGSDPAVEV
;
A
#
# COMPACT_ATOMS: atom_id res chain seq x y z
N MET A 1 -8.72 16.33 20.27
CA MET A 1 -8.82 15.39 21.39
C MET A 1 -7.40 14.93 21.70
N LEU A 2 -6.87 15.35 22.84
CA LEU A 2 -5.52 14.99 23.30
C LEU A 2 -5.54 13.56 23.84
N LEU A 3 -4.64 12.71 23.35
CA LEU A 3 -4.44 11.36 23.89
C LEU A 3 -3.40 11.40 25.01
N PRO A 4 -3.60 10.65 26.13
CA PRO A 4 -2.63 10.57 27.21
C PRO A 4 -1.39 9.72 26.82
N PRO A 5 -0.24 9.88 27.52
CA PRO A 5 1.00 9.18 27.21
C PRO A 5 0.92 7.69 27.57
N PRO A 6 1.72 6.81 26.90
CA PRO A 6 1.73 5.38 27.14
C PRO A 6 2.45 4.99 28.44
N THR A 7 1.86 4.04 29.16
CA THR A 7 2.48 3.35 30.31
C THR A 7 3.46 2.25 29.84
N PRO A 8 4.56 2.00 30.56
CA PRO A 8 5.54 0.99 30.15
C PRO A 8 5.05 -0.44 30.42
N VAL A 9 5.29 -1.33 29.46
CA VAL A 9 4.96 -2.76 29.52
C VAL A 9 6.22 -3.58 29.81
N SER A 10 6.10 -4.46 30.80
CA SER A 10 7.14 -5.39 31.26
C SER A 10 7.39 -6.54 30.26
N HIS A 11 8.66 -6.91 30.08
CA HIS A 11 9.08 -8.05 29.28
C HIS A 11 8.68 -9.38 29.90
N SER A 12 8.05 -10.26 29.12
CA SER A 12 8.01 -11.70 29.37
C SER A 12 8.55 -12.45 28.16
N GLN A 13 9.45 -13.38 28.43
CA GLN A 13 10.12 -14.24 27.45
C GLN A 13 9.15 -15.27 26.88
N SER A 14 9.24 -15.56 25.59
CA SER A 14 8.53 -16.66 24.92
C SER A 14 9.52 -17.59 24.21
N PRO A 15 9.22 -18.90 24.10
CA PRO A 15 10.17 -19.93 23.73
C PRO A 15 10.43 -20.02 22.22
N GLU A 16 11.62 -20.52 21.91
CA GLU A 16 12.10 -20.84 20.57
C GLU A 16 11.28 -21.95 19.92
N VAL A 17 10.91 -21.78 18.65
CA VAL A 17 10.41 -22.85 17.80
C VAL A 17 11.29 -22.93 16.55
N GLU A 18 12.04 -23.99 16.44
CA GLU A 18 12.72 -24.41 15.21
C GLU A 18 11.67 -24.84 14.15
N GLY A 19 11.84 -24.39 12.91
CA GLY A 19 10.99 -24.78 11.80
C GLY A 19 11.63 -24.57 10.44
N ALA A 20 11.93 -25.67 9.80
CA ALA A 20 12.67 -25.93 8.59
C ALA A 20 12.37 -25.07 7.35
N ALA A 21 13.41 -24.95 6.54
CA ALA A 21 13.56 -24.20 5.31
C ALA A 21 12.66 -24.65 4.14
N GLY A 22 12.09 -23.64 3.43
CA GLY A 22 11.57 -23.78 2.09
C GLY A 22 12.08 -22.60 1.25
N HIS A 23 12.97 -22.87 0.31
CA HIS A 23 13.92 -21.91 -0.23
C HIS A 23 13.54 -21.35 -1.61
N GLY A 24 13.85 -20.10 -1.83
CA GLY A 24 14.51 -19.55 -3.00
C GLY A 24 13.94 -18.28 -3.63
N LEU A 25 12.63 -18.08 -3.83
CA LEU A 25 12.10 -16.92 -4.59
C LEU A 25 11.32 -15.90 -3.73
N GLN A 26 10.86 -16.32 -2.58
CA GLN A 26 10.18 -15.46 -1.62
C GLN A 26 11.14 -14.60 -0.77
N GLU A 27 12.39 -15.06 -0.61
CA GLU A 27 13.41 -14.36 0.20
C GLU A 27 13.92 -13.07 -0.45
N GLN A 28 14.06 -13.01 -1.77
CA GLN A 28 14.57 -11.80 -2.45
C GLN A 28 13.63 -10.59 -2.35
N GLY A 29 12.31 -10.82 -2.27
CA GLY A 29 11.34 -9.76 -2.00
C GLY A 29 11.38 -9.26 -0.57
N ARG A 30 11.78 -10.11 0.38
CA ARG A 30 11.88 -9.75 1.81
C ARG A 30 13.16 -9.00 2.17
N LEU A 31 14.24 -9.14 1.40
CA LEU A 31 15.52 -8.45 1.69
C LEU A 31 15.42 -6.93 1.67
N VAL A 32 14.55 -6.35 0.84
CA VAL A 32 14.34 -4.90 0.75
C VAL A 32 13.18 -4.39 1.59
N GLN A 33 12.32 -5.29 2.07
CA GLN A 33 11.07 -4.95 2.78
C GLN A 33 11.31 -4.03 3.97
N LYS A 34 12.29 -4.33 4.81
CA LYS A 34 12.61 -3.52 5.98
C LYS A 34 13.06 -2.11 5.57
N ALA A 35 13.93 -1.99 4.57
CA ALA A 35 14.41 -0.71 4.09
C ALA A 35 13.29 0.14 3.49
N GLU A 36 12.39 -0.46 2.72
CA GLU A 36 11.23 0.20 2.13
C GLU A 36 10.25 0.68 3.20
N LEU A 37 9.90 -0.18 4.15
CA LEU A 37 9.00 0.19 5.25
C LEU A 37 9.62 1.24 6.17
N VAL A 38 10.95 1.21 6.41
CA VAL A 38 11.65 2.28 7.14
C VAL A 38 11.52 3.60 6.40
N ARG A 39 11.80 3.62 5.10
CA ARG A 39 11.67 4.83 4.27
C ARG A 39 10.24 5.37 4.28
N LEU A 40 9.24 4.50 4.09
CA LEU A 40 7.84 4.89 4.12
C LEU A 40 7.43 5.41 5.50
N SER A 41 7.81 4.73 6.59
CA SER A 41 7.48 5.16 7.96
C SER A 41 8.01 6.57 8.27
N GLN A 42 9.22 6.90 7.81
CA GLN A 42 9.81 8.24 7.96
C GLN A 42 9.01 9.31 7.23
N THR A 43 8.48 9.01 6.04
CA THR A 43 7.58 9.93 5.34
C THR A 43 6.26 10.08 6.08
N LEU A 44 5.64 8.96 6.50
CA LEU A 44 4.36 8.96 7.18
C LEU A 44 4.42 9.64 8.57
N SER A 45 5.57 9.61 9.25
CA SER A 45 5.76 10.31 10.53
C SER A 45 5.62 11.83 10.44
N LEU A 46 5.78 12.39 9.23
CA LEU A 46 5.56 13.82 8.95
C LEU A 46 4.09 14.18 8.72
N VAL A 47 3.20 13.18 8.67
CA VAL A 47 1.78 13.36 8.34
C VAL A 47 0.95 13.32 9.63
N PRO A 48 0.37 14.45 10.08
CA PRO A 48 -0.42 14.46 11.31
C PRO A 48 -1.74 13.70 11.13
N ARG A 49 -2.23 13.09 12.21
CA ARG A 49 -3.53 12.38 12.26
C ARG A 49 -3.65 11.31 11.17
N LEU A 50 -2.61 10.51 11.00
CA LEU A 50 -2.56 9.38 10.10
C LEU A 50 -2.73 8.08 10.88
N HIS A 51 -3.50 7.15 10.34
CA HIS A 51 -3.56 5.76 10.77
C HIS A 51 -2.97 4.90 9.66
N TRP A 52 -1.87 4.21 9.96
CA TRP A 52 -1.21 3.32 9.02
C TRP A 52 -1.78 1.90 9.13
N LEU A 53 -2.57 1.50 8.15
CA LEU A 53 -3.08 0.14 8.03
C LEU A 53 -2.13 -0.64 7.10
N LEU A 54 -1.31 -1.53 7.66
CA LEU A 54 -0.38 -2.36 6.92
C LEU A 54 -0.91 -3.79 6.85
N VAL A 55 -0.95 -4.34 5.63
CA VAL A 55 -1.41 -5.73 5.38
C VAL A 55 -0.31 -6.50 4.67
N GLU A 56 0.27 -7.49 5.34
CA GLU A 56 1.31 -8.35 4.76
C GLU A 56 0.71 -9.46 3.89
N ASP A 57 1.45 -9.86 2.84
CA ASP A 57 1.21 -11.11 2.11
C ASP A 57 1.88 -12.27 2.87
N ALA A 58 1.26 -12.69 3.96
CA ALA A 58 1.76 -13.69 4.88
C ALA A 58 0.60 -14.43 5.56
N GLU A 59 0.87 -15.59 6.18
CA GLU A 59 -0.12 -16.34 6.98
C GLU A 59 -0.55 -15.61 8.25
N GLY A 60 0.35 -14.75 8.77
CA GLY A 60 0.12 -13.92 9.95
C GLY A 60 1.11 -12.76 9.99
N PRO A 61 0.88 -11.76 10.86
CA PRO A 61 1.80 -10.65 11.07
C PRO A 61 3.21 -11.14 11.42
N THR A 62 4.23 -10.69 10.68
CA THR A 62 5.61 -11.10 10.93
C THR A 62 6.26 -10.30 12.06
N PRO A 63 7.19 -10.90 12.83
CA PRO A 63 7.88 -10.21 13.91
C PRO A 63 8.71 -9.00 13.45
N LEU A 64 9.30 -9.07 12.24
CA LEU A 64 10.07 -7.97 11.67
C LEU A 64 9.18 -6.73 11.48
N VAL A 65 8.07 -6.90 10.78
CA VAL A 65 7.14 -5.80 10.48
C VAL A 65 6.47 -5.30 11.76
N SER A 66 6.08 -6.18 12.68
CA SER A 66 5.48 -5.80 13.96
C SER A 66 6.43 -4.91 14.78
N ARG A 67 7.73 -5.25 14.86
CA ARG A 67 8.74 -4.44 15.56
C ARG A 67 8.93 -3.08 14.89
N LEU A 68 9.01 -3.04 13.56
CA LEU A 68 9.15 -1.81 12.80
C LEU A 68 7.96 -0.88 13.03
N LEU A 69 6.74 -1.38 12.95
CA LEU A 69 5.53 -0.61 13.20
C LEU A 69 5.50 -0.06 14.63
N ALA A 70 5.80 -0.89 15.62
CA ALA A 70 5.88 -0.46 17.02
C ALA A 70 6.93 0.64 17.23
N ALA A 71 8.07 0.55 16.53
CA ALA A 71 9.15 1.55 16.60
C ALA A 71 8.85 2.85 15.84
N SER A 72 7.89 2.85 14.90
CA SER A 72 7.57 4.01 14.07
C SER A 72 6.94 5.17 14.84
N GLY A 73 6.33 4.90 16.00
CA GLY A 73 5.56 5.89 16.76
C GLY A 73 4.24 6.31 16.14
N LEU A 74 3.86 5.71 15.02
CA LEU A 74 2.61 5.99 14.32
C LEU A 74 1.44 5.20 14.94
N LEU A 75 0.22 5.72 14.76
CA LEU A 75 -0.96 4.91 14.97
C LEU A 75 -1.04 3.90 13.82
N PHE A 76 -1.04 2.61 14.13
CA PHE A 76 -1.06 1.56 13.12
C PHE A 76 -2.00 0.41 13.45
N THR A 77 -2.38 -0.32 12.42
CA THR A 77 -2.97 -1.66 12.48
C THR A 77 -2.18 -2.59 11.58
N HIS A 78 -1.81 -3.76 12.08
CA HIS A 78 -1.03 -4.76 11.36
C HIS A 78 -1.88 -5.99 11.07
N LEU A 79 -2.17 -6.22 9.81
CA LEU A 79 -2.94 -7.35 9.31
C LEU A 79 -2.08 -8.22 8.41
N ALA A 80 -2.55 -9.45 8.15
CA ALA A 80 -1.95 -10.32 7.16
C ALA A 80 -3.04 -11.11 6.43
N VAL A 81 -2.79 -11.39 5.17
CA VAL A 81 -3.55 -12.32 4.34
C VAL A 81 -2.68 -12.84 3.23
N LEU A 82 -2.65 -14.15 3.02
CA LEU A 82 -1.91 -14.76 1.93
C LEU A 82 -2.61 -14.56 0.59
N THR A 83 -1.83 -14.20 -0.43
CA THR A 83 -2.28 -14.31 -1.83
C THR A 83 -2.52 -15.79 -2.16
N PRO A 84 -3.72 -16.17 -2.64
CA PRO A 84 -4.05 -17.53 -3.02
C PRO A 84 -3.06 -18.10 -4.06
N LYS A 85 -2.72 -19.37 -3.95
CA LYS A 85 -1.75 -20.02 -4.87
C LYS A 85 -2.08 -19.82 -6.35
N ALA A 86 -3.39 -19.83 -6.70
CA ALA A 86 -3.86 -19.63 -8.07
C ALA A 86 -3.57 -18.22 -8.62
N GLN A 87 -3.44 -17.22 -7.76
CA GLN A 87 -3.19 -15.82 -8.12
C GLN A 87 -1.70 -15.44 -8.08
N ARG A 88 -0.84 -16.28 -7.48
CA ARG A 88 0.60 -16.02 -7.39
C ARG A 88 1.25 -16.07 -8.77
N LEU A 89 2.26 -15.22 -8.95
CA LEU A 89 3.13 -15.30 -10.13
C LEU A 89 3.85 -16.65 -10.15
N ARG A 90 3.92 -17.28 -11.31
CA ARG A 90 4.74 -18.46 -11.52
C ARG A 90 6.19 -18.06 -11.75
N GLU A 91 7.10 -18.98 -11.57
CA GLU A 91 8.51 -18.76 -11.86
C GLU A 91 8.70 -18.36 -13.33
N GLY A 92 9.42 -17.25 -13.56
CA GLY A 92 9.64 -16.69 -14.90
C GLY A 92 8.49 -15.84 -15.46
N GLU A 93 7.31 -15.80 -14.83
CA GLU A 93 6.25 -14.88 -15.26
C GLU A 93 6.66 -13.42 -14.97
N PRO A 94 6.48 -12.49 -15.94
CA PRO A 94 6.68 -11.07 -15.70
C PRO A 94 5.74 -10.56 -14.59
N GLY A 95 6.23 -9.69 -13.71
CA GLY A 95 5.48 -9.18 -12.57
C GLY A 95 4.19 -8.42 -12.89
N TRP A 96 3.95 -8.11 -14.16
CA TRP A 96 2.77 -7.42 -14.66
C TRP A 96 1.66 -8.34 -15.19
N VAL A 97 1.88 -9.67 -15.24
CA VAL A 97 0.91 -10.63 -15.81
C VAL A 97 -0.33 -10.78 -14.93
N ARG A 98 -0.18 -10.62 -13.62
CA ARG A 98 -1.27 -10.74 -12.66
C ARG A 98 -1.37 -9.51 -11.78
N PRO A 99 -2.60 -9.10 -11.37
CA PRO A 99 -2.77 -8.09 -10.34
C PRO A 99 -2.08 -8.53 -9.04
N ARG A 100 -1.40 -7.60 -8.38
CA ARG A 100 -0.75 -7.84 -7.09
C ARG A 100 -1.40 -7.05 -5.97
N GLY A 101 -1.36 -7.57 -4.74
CA GLY A 101 -1.88 -6.87 -3.56
C GLY A 101 -3.41 -6.75 -3.51
N VAL A 102 -4.14 -7.55 -4.29
CA VAL A 102 -5.62 -7.52 -4.33
C VAL A 102 -6.20 -7.93 -2.98
N GLU A 103 -5.77 -9.10 -2.49
CA GLU A 103 -6.26 -9.64 -1.21
C GLU A 103 -5.90 -8.74 -0.04
N GLN A 104 -4.68 -8.17 -0.05
CA GLN A 104 -4.21 -7.27 1.00
C GLN A 104 -5.03 -5.98 1.03
N ARG A 105 -5.32 -5.37 -0.13
CA ARG A 105 -6.15 -4.17 -0.22
C ARG A 105 -7.61 -4.47 0.17
N ASN A 106 -8.16 -5.60 -0.28
CA ASN A 106 -9.51 -6.01 0.11
C ASN A 106 -9.60 -6.32 1.61
N ARG A 107 -8.58 -6.97 2.20
CA ARG A 107 -8.52 -7.20 3.65
C ARG A 107 -8.52 -5.87 4.44
N ALA A 108 -7.82 -4.85 3.93
CA ALA A 108 -7.87 -3.51 4.51
C ALA A 108 -9.27 -2.87 4.40
N LEU A 109 -9.93 -3.01 3.25
CA LEU A 109 -11.30 -2.51 3.05
C LEU A 109 -12.29 -3.22 3.98
N ASP A 110 -12.16 -4.53 4.16
CA ASP A 110 -13.01 -5.31 5.06
C ASP A 110 -12.81 -4.88 6.52
N TRP A 111 -11.57 -4.63 6.93
CA TRP A 111 -11.28 -4.11 8.27
C TRP A 111 -11.94 -2.73 8.50
N LEU A 112 -11.85 -1.82 7.53
CA LEU A 112 -12.49 -0.51 7.59
C LEU A 112 -14.02 -0.60 7.71
N ARG A 113 -14.64 -1.63 7.13
CA ARG A 113 -16.10 -1.83 7.09
C ARG A 113 -16.64 -2.61 8.28
N SER A 114 -15.89 -3.58 8.77
CA SER A 114 -16.35 -4.55 9.78
C SER A 114 -16.33 -4.05 11.21
N GLY A 115 -15.91 -2.83 11.42
CA GLY A 115 -15.81 -2.34 12.77
C GLY A 115 -14.58 -2.90 13.52
N GLY A 116 -13.47 -3.30 12.82
CA GLY A 116 -12.24 -3.80 13.46
C GLY A 116 -12.51 -5.01 14.34
N GLY A 117 -12.94 -6.11 13.74
CA GLY A 117 -13.19 -7.36 14.49
C GLY A 117 -11.90 -7.88 15.14
N ALA A 118 -11.94 -8.11 16.41
CA ALA A 118 -10.88 -8.50 17.31
C ALA A 118 -10.07 -9.71 16.85
N VAL A 119 -8.78 -9.48 16.49
CA VAL A 119 -7.70 -10.43 16.74
C VAL A 119 -6.47 -9.62 17.18
N GLY A 120 -6.15 -9.70 18.48
CA GLY A 120 -4.83 -9.30 18.97
C GLY A 120 -4.50 -7.80 19.01
N GLY A 121 -5.21 -6.98 19.79
CA GLY A 121 -4.78 -5.60 20.10
C GLY A 121 -5.08 -4.56 19.04
N GLU A 122 -5.89 -4.88 18.06
CA GLU A 122 -6.38 -3.95 17.04
C GLU A 122 -7.29 -2.91 17.68
N LYS A 123 -7.02 -1.63 17.40
CA LYS A 123 -7.93 -0.55 17.80
C LYS A 123 -9.18 -0.62 16.92
N ASP A 124 -10.34 -0.31 17.51
CA ASP A 124 -11.60 -0.25 16.80
C ASP A 124 -11.52 0.61 15.54
N PRO A 125 -12.23 0.25 14.46
CA PRO A 125 -12.33 1.10 13.29
C PRO A 125 -12.95 2.45 13.66
N PRO A 126 -12.76 3.44 12.80
CA PRO A 126 -13.35 4.73 13.05
C PRO A 126 -14.87 4.62 13.20
N PRO A 127 -15.47 5.26 14.22
CA PRO A 127 -16.92 5.25 14.42
C PRO A 127 -17.68 5.68 13.16
N ALA A 128 -18.90 5.16 13.00
CA ALA A 128 -19.78 5.60 11.94
C ALA A 128 -19.93 7.14 11.95
N GLY A 129 -19.68 7.79 10.82
CA GLY A 129 -19.64 9.25 10.70
C GLY A 129 -18.26 9.89 10.83
N THR A 130 -17.20 9.11 11.09
CA THR A 130 -15.82 9.63 11.07
C THR A 130 -15.47 10.16 9.69
N ARG A 131 -15.04 11.43 9.63
CA ARG A 131 -14.46 12.00 8.41
C ARG A 131 -13.04 11.49 8.25
N GLY A 132 -12.72 10.95 7.11
CA GLY A 132 -11.39 10.46 6.77
C GLY A 132 -11.25 10.23 5.28
N VAL A 133 -10.03 9.96 4.89
CA VAL A 133 -9.65 9.66 3.51
C VAL A 133 -8.83 8.38 3.52
N VAL A 134 -9.14 7.49 2.61
CA VAL A 134 -8.40 6.24 2.39
C VAL A 134 -7.51 6.40 1.17
N TYR A 135 -6.25 6.07 1.34
CA TYR A 135 -5.23 6.10 0.31
C TYR A 135 -4.48 4.78 0.28
N PHE A 136 -4.25 4.25 -0.90
CA PHE A 136 -3.50 3.00 -1.12
C PHE A 136 -2.05 3.35 -1.47
N ALA A 137 -1.14 3.15 -0.53
CA ALA A 137 0.27 3.46 -0.69
C ALA A 137 1.08 2.17 -0.87
N ASP A 138 1.86 2.10 -1.95
CA ASP A 138 2.86 1.06 -2.14
C ASP A 138 4.14 1.45 -1.37
N ASP A 139 4.87 0.48 -0.83
CA ASP A 139 6.02 0.70 0.06
C ASP A 139 7.27 1.17 -0.69
N ASP A 140 7.34 0.95 -2.00
CA ASP A 140 8.46 1.32 -2.86
C ASP A 140 8.28 2.66 -3.61
N ASN A 141 7.12 3.30 -3.52
CA ASN A 141 6.87 4.62 -4.07
C ASN A 141 7.51 5.75 -3.24
N THR A 142 7.64 6.91 -3.87
CA THR A 142 8.12 8.14 -3.19
C THR A 142 6.98 9.15 -3.09
N TYR A 143 6.78 9.70 -1.90
CA TYR A 143 5.65 10.59 -1.58
C TYR A 143 6.14 11.94 -1.07
N SER A 144 5.61 13.04 -1.62
CA SER A 144 5.69 14.34 -0.98
C SER A 144 4.72 14.43 0.20
N ARG A 145 5.14 15.07 1.29
CA ARG A 145 4.24 15.37 2.41
C ARG A 145 3.00 16.16 1.96
N GLU A 146 3.16 17.05 0.97
CA GLU A 146 2.07 17.85 0.43
C GLU A 146 0.93 17.01 -0.15
N LEU A 147 1.22 15.81 -0.69
CA LEU A 147 0.21 14.91 -1.22
C LEU A 147 -0.83 14.58 -0.14
N PHE A 148 -0.38 14.29 1.08
CA PHE A 148 -1.26 13.92 2.18
C PHE A 148 -2.13 15.12 2.64
N GLU A 149 -1.63 16.34 2.51
CA GLU A 149 -2.44 17.54 2.79
C GLU A 149 -3.48 17.78 1.68
N GLU A 150 -3.13 17.61 0.42
CA GLU A 150 -4.05 17.72 -0.72
C GLU A 150 -5.21 16.72 -0.63
N MET A 151 -4.93 15.46 -0.29
CA MET A 151 -5.96 14.43 -0.21
C MET A 151 -6.94 14.62 0.96
N ARG A 152 -6.59 15.37 2.04
CA ARG A 152 -7.50 15.62 3.18
C ARG A 152 -8.82 16.28 2.77
N TRP A 153 -8.83 16.96 1.63
CA TRP A 153 -10.01 17.68 1.12
C TRP A 153 -10.90 16.82 0.22
N THR A 154 -10.61 15.51 0.10
CA THR A 154 -11.43 14.57 -0.67
C THR A 154 -12.82 14.42 -0.07
N ARG A 155 -13.84 14.62 -0.89
CA ARG A 155 -15.26 14.48 -0.51
C ARG A 155 -15.89 13.22 -1.10
N GLY A 156 -15.42 12.81 -2.29
CA GLY A 156 -15.77 11.59 -3.00
C GLY A 156 -14.51 10.82 -3.38
N VAL A 157 -14.01 11.02 -4.59
CA VAL A 157 -12.75 10.46 -5.10
C VAL A 157 -11.90 11.58 -5.66
N SER A 158 -10.75 11.80 -5.07
CA SER A 158 -9.75 12.75 -5.59
C SER A 158 -8.72 12.06 -6.46
N VAL A 159 -8.18 12.80 -7.44
CA VAL A 159 -7.17 12.33 -8.39
C VAL A 159 -6.09 13.37 -8.62
N TRP A 160 -4.88 12.90 -8.95
CA TRP A 160 -3.69 13.71 -9.24
C TRP A 160 -2.71 12.96 -10.17
N PRO A 161 -1.72 13.67 -10.76
CA PRO A 161 -0.71 13.02 -11.58
C PRO A 161 0.28 12.20 -10.74
N VAL A 162 0.72 11.08 -11.31
CA VAL A 162 1.79 10.23 -10.75
C VAL A 162 3.01 10.29 -11.67
N GLY A 163 4.16 10.56 -11.11
CA GLY A 163 5.41 10.62 -11.85
C GLY A 163 6.00 9.24 -12.13
N LEU A 164 6.76 9.12 -13.22
CA LEU A 164 7.58 7.95 -13.58
C LEU A 164 6.77 6.65 -13.76
N VAL A 165 5.56 6.76 -14.28
CA VAL A 165 4.66 5.62 -14.51
C VAL A 165 4.32 5.48 -16.00
N GLY A 166 3.96 4.29 -16.45
CA GLY A 166 3.55 4.01 -17.82
C GLY A 166 4.61 4.26 -18.90
N GLY A 167 5.90 4.39 -18.52
CA GLY A 167 6.97 4.78 -19.43
C GLY A 167 7.00 6.27 -19.76
N LEU A 168 6.16 7.07 -19.11
CA LEU A 168 6.05 8.51 -19.25
C LEU A 168 6.73 9.26 -18.09
N ARG A 169 6.96 10.54 -18.25
CA ARG A 169 7.40 11.41 -17.15
C ARG A 169 6.34 11.45 -16.04
N PHE A 170 5.07 11.41 -16.41
CA PHE A 170 3.92 11.26 -15.52
C PHE A 170 2.70 10.76 -16.30
N GLU A 171 1.77 10.11 -15.61
CA GLU A 171 0.40 9.90 -16.05
C GLU A 171 -0.55 10.62 -15.11
N GLY A 172 -1.73 11.02 -15.59
CA GLY A 172 -2.71 11.65 -14.73
C GLY A 172 -3.87 12.31 -15.45
N PRO A 173 -4.80 12.90 -14.69
CA PRO A 173 -5.97 13.57 -15.23
C PRO A 173 -5.61 14.81 -16.06
N ARG A 174 -6.36 15.03 -17.14
CA ARG A 174 -6.44 16.31 -17.84
C ARG A 174 -7.61 17.11 -17.30
N VAL A 175 -7.35 18.32 -16.87
CA VAL A 175 -8.32 19.18 -16.21
C VAL A 175 -8.60 20.40 -17.07
N GLN A 176 -9.88 20.72 -17.23
CA GLN A 176 -10.35 21.96 -17.85
C GLN A 176 -11.46 22.53 -16.96
N ASP A 177 -11.40 23.83 -16.66
CA ASP A 177 -12.36 24.54 -15.81
C ASP A 177 -12.65 23.85 -14.47
N GLY A 178 -11.59 23.28 -13.83
CA GLY A 178 -11.67 22.57 -12.55
C GLY A 178 -12.32 21.20 -12.62
N ARG A 179 -12.53 20.62 -13.80
CA ARG A 179 -13.13 19.30 -14.01
C ARG A 179 -12.19 18.39 -14.78
N VAL A 180 -12.22 17.11 -14.45
CA VAL A 180 -11.51 16.08 -15.20
C VAL A 180 -12.23 15.84 -16.53
N VAL A 181 -11.52 16.10 -17.63
CA VAL A 181 -12.05 15.95 -19.01
C VAL A 181 -11.41 14.78 -19.77
N GLY A 182 -10.48 14.08 -19.15
CA GLY A 182 -9.79 12.93 -19.72
C GLY A 182 -8.48 12.67 -18.98
N PHE A 183 -7.60 11.87 -19.58
CA PHE A 183 -6.35 11.45 -18.95
C PHE A 183 -5.18 11.56 -19.92
N HIS A 184 -4.01 11.83 -19.38
CA HIS A 184 -2.72 11.69 -20.03
C HIS A 184 -2.13 10.34 -19.60
N THR A 185 -2.18 9.37 -20.51
CA THR A 185 -1.69 8.01 -20.28
C THR A 185 -1.26 7.38 -21.60
N ALA A 186 -0.27 6.51 -21.56
CA ALA A 186 0.16 5.70 -22.70
C ALA A 186 -0.37 4.26 -22.61
N TRP A 187 -0.66 3.81 -21.39
CA TRP A 187 -1.08 2.43 -21.16
C TRP A 187 -2.60 2.30 -21.13
N GLU A 188 -3.14 1.46 -22.04
CA GLU A 188 -4.59 1.16 -22.11
C GLU A 188 -5.48 2.40 -21.89
N PRO A 189 -5.40 3.40 -22.80
CA PRO A 189 -6.03 4.70 -22.59
C PRO A 189 -7.56 4.65 -22.53
N ASN A 190 -8.17 3.56 -22.98
CA ASN A 190 -9.61 3.35 -22.99
C ASN A 190 -10.17 2.71 -21.69
N ARG A 191 -9.34 2.54 -20.67
CA ARG A 191 -9.81 2.09 -19.35
C ARG A 191 -10.81 3.08 -18.79
N PRO A 192 -11.84 2.64 -18.02
CA PRO A 192 -12.79 3.55 -17.38
C PRO A 192 -12.10 4.60 -16.48
N PHE A 193 -11.06 4.17 -15.74
CA PHE A 193 -10.21 5.02 -14.89
C PHE A 193 -8.74 4.74 -15.20
N PRO A 194 -8.14 5.45 -16.16
CA PRO A 194 -6.73 5.29 -16.49
C PRO A 194 -5.82 6.07 -15.52
N VAL A 195 -5.85 5.63 -14.26
CA VAL A 195 -5.05 6.16 -13.16
C VAL A 195 -4.15 5.06 -12.59
N ASP A 196 -3.05 5.45 -11.97
CA ASP A 196 -2.20 4.57 -11.17
C ASP A 196 -2.77 4.43 -9.75
N MET A 197 -2.45 3.34 -9.04
CA MET A 197 -2.89 3.10 -7.66
C MET A 197 -2.50 4.24 -6.72
N ALA A 198 -1.36 4.88 -6.97
CA ALA A 198 -0.90 6.06 -6.23
C ALA A 198 -1.59 7.36 -6.67
N GLY A 199 -2.44 7.35 -7.69
CA GLY A 199 -3.01 8.53 -8.33
C GLY A 199 -4.39 8.96 -7.81
N PHE A 200 -4.93 8.32 -6.77
CA PHE A 200 -6.26 8.65 -6.24
C PHE A 200 -6.38 8.41 -4.74
N ALA A 201 -7.36 9.05 -4.12
CA ALA A 201 -7.81 8.77 -2.76
C ALA A 201 -9.33 8.81 -2.69
N VAL A 202 -9.90 8.07 -1.74
CA VAL A 202 -11.35 7.91 -1.58
C VAL A 202 -11.78 8.42 -0.20
N ALA A 203 -12.86 9.18 -0.15
CA ALA A 203 -13.48 9.57 1.13
C ALA A 203 -13.97 8.34 1.89
N LEU A 204 -13.58 8.19 3.15
CA LEU A 204 -13.97 7.05 3.98
C LEU A 204 -15.51 6.85 4.04
N PRO A 205 -16.34 7.90 4.21
CA PRO A 205 -17.80 7.72 4.20
C PRO A 205 -18.33 7.11 2.90
N LEU A 206 -17.74 7.45 1.73
CA LEU A 206 -18.14 6.88 0.46
C LEU A 206 -17.80 5.38 0.39
N LEU A 207 -16.62 4.98 0.84
CA LEU A 207 -16.21 3.56 0.93
C LEU A 207 -17.14 2.75 1.85
N LEU A 208 -17.50 3.31 3.00
CA LEU A 208 -18.38 2.65 3.96
C LEU A 208 -19.82 2.53 3.42
N ALA A 209 -20.29 3.51 2.64
CA ALA A 209 -21.61 3.49 2.01
C ALA A 209 -21.71 2.52 0.81
N LYS A 210 -20.58 2.03 0.29
CA LYS A 210 -20.50 1.14 -0.87
C LYS A 210 -19.77 -0.16 -0.52
N PRO A 211 -20.36 -1.06 0.28
CA PRO A 211 -19.69 -2.26 0.78
C PRO A 211 -19.28 -3.25 -0.32
N SER A 212 -19.93 -3.22 -1.47
CA SER A 212 -19.60 -4.05 -2.65
C SER A 212 -18.38 -3.55 -3.44
N ALA A 213 -17.90 -2.33 -3.18
CA ALA A 213 -16.73 -1.79 -3.87
C ALA A 213 -15.45 -2.48 -3.36
N GLN A 214 -14.89 -3.37 -4.17
CA GLN A 214 -13.68 -4.14 -3.90
C GLN A 214 -12.80 -4.19 -5.13
N PHE A 215 -11.53 -4.53 -4.93
CA PHE A 215 -10.63 -4.85 -6.03
C PHE A 215 -10.92 -6.26 -6.56
N ASP A 216 -10.98 -6.42 -7.88
CA ASP A 216 -11.25 -7.69 -8.53
C ASP A 216 -9.94 -8.36 -8.99
N ALA A 217 -9.64 -9.53 -8.41
CA ALA A 217 -8.48 -10.34 -8.79
C ALA A 217 -8.55 -10.86 -10.23
N THR A 218 -9.74 -10.88 -10.83
CA THR A 218 -9.97 -11.30 -12.22
C THR A 218 -10.00 -10.13 -13.20
N ALA A 219 -9.84 -8.91 -12.72
CA ALA A 219 -9.82 -7.72 -13.57
C ALA A 219 -8.78 -7.85 -14.69
N PRO A 220 -9.11 -7.43 -15.91
CA PRO A 220 -8.14 -7.38 -16.99
C PRO A 220 -6.89 -6.60 -16.59
N ARG A 221 -5.76 -6.91 -17.19
CA ARG A 221 -4.50 -6.22 -16.95
C ARG A 221 -4.67 -4.70 -17.02
N GLY A 222 -4.20 -3.97 -16.00
CA GLY A 222 -4.32 -2.51 -15.90
C GLY A 222 -5.71 -1.98 -15.51
N HIS A 223 -6.67 -2.85 -15.19
CA HIS A 223 -8.01 -2.45 -14.79
C HIS A 223 -8.27 -2.61 -13.28
N LEU A 224 -7.23 -2.83 -12.48
CA LEU A 224 -7.40 -3.06 -11.04
C LEU A 224 -8.03 -1.84 -10.35
N GLU A 225 -7.52 -0.64 -10.62
CA GLU A 225 -8.05 0.62 -10.11
C GLU A 225 -9.50 0.85 -10.59
N SER A 226 -9.76 0.55 -11.87
CA SER A 226 -11.09 0.66 -12.46
C SER A 226 -12.09 -0.30 -11.79
N SER A 227 -11.65 -1.49 -11.35
CA SER A 227 -12.53 -2.46 -10.69
C SER A 227 -13.10 -1.92 -9.37
N LEU A 228 -12.33 -1.13 -8.62
CA LEU A 228 -12.80 -0.45 -7.41
C LEU A 228 -13.60 0.81 -7.75
N LEU A 229 -12.99 1.70 -8.57
CA LEU A 229 -13.51 3.06 -8.78
C LEU A 229 -14.86 3.08 -9.49
N SER A 230 -15.12 2.13 -10.41
CA SER A 230 -16.40 2.03 -11.12
C SER A 230 -17.61 1.77 -10.19
N HIS A 231 -17.37 1.25 -8.98
CA HIS A 231 -18.41 1.09 -7.97
C HIS A 231 -18.62 2.34 -7.10
N LEU A 232 -17.71 3.30 -7.16
CA LEU A 232 -17.67 4.45 -6.26
C LEU A 232 -18.10 5.74 -6.93
N VAL A 233 -17.67 6.00 -8.18
CA VAL A 233 -17.80 7.32 -8.81
C VAL A 233 -17.87 7.21 -10.33
N ASP A 234 -18.50 8.18 -10.98
CA ASP A 234 -18.33 8.37 -12.42
C ASP A 234 -17.05 9.19 -12.72
N PRO A 235 -16.34 8.95 -13.84
CA PRO A 235 -15.13 9.71 -14.19
C PRO A 235 -15.31 11.24 -14.21
N LYS A 236 -16.48 11.72 -14.54
CA LYS A 236 -16.82 13.16 -14.57
C LYS A 236 -16.91 13.81 -13.18
N ASP A 237 -17.11 13.00 -12.13
CA ASP A 237 -17.27 13.45 -10.74
C ASP A 237 -15.99 13.32 -9.93
N LEU A 238 -14.87 12.98 -10.58
CA LEU A 238 -13.55 12.97 -9.96
C LEU A 238 -13.12 14.37 -9.55
N GLU A 239 -12.50 14.49 -8.39
CA GLU A 239 -12.03 15.75 -7.80
C GLU A 239 -10.53 15.96 -8.12
N PRO A 240 -10.15 16.88 -9.05
CA PRO A 240 -8.76 17.15 -9.31
C PRO A 240 -8.09 17.85 -8.12
N ARG A 241 -6.91 17.34 -7.72
CA ARG A 241 -6.05 17.90 -6.67
C ARG A 241 -4.68 18.28 -7.22
N ALA A 242 -3.73 18.64 -6.35
CA ALA A 242 -2.38 19.04 -6.74
C ALA A 242 -2.39 20.17 -7.79
N ALA A 243 -3.01 21.30 -7.42
CA ALA A 243 -3.19 22.49 -8.27
C ALA A 243 -3.85 22.15 -9.62
N ASN A 244 -5.05 21.55 -9.59
CA ASN A 244 -5.77 21.07 -10.78
C ASN A 244 -4.93 20.10 -11.62
N CYS A 245 -4.26 19.15 -10.97
CA CYS A 245 -3.43 18.12 -11.61
C CYS A 245 -2.24 18.68 -12.40
N THR A 246 -1.70 19.84 -12.02
CA THR A 246 -0.51 20.44 -12.65
C THR A 246 0.79 20.15 -11.89
N ARG A 247 0.70 19.52 -10.70
CA ARG A 247 1.83 19.19 -9.85
C ARG A 247 1.93 17.70 -9.62
N VAL A 248 3.12 17.14 -9.77
CA VAL A 248 3.42 15.76 -9.37
C VAL A 248 3.88 15.77 -7.92
N LEU A 249 3.19 15.03 -7.05
CA LEU A 249 3.47 14.93 -5.61
C LEU A 249 3.72 13.50 -5.16
N VAL A 250 3.64 12.54 -6.09
CA VAL A 250 3.97 11.13 -5.87
C VAL A 250 4.65 10.58 -7.12
N TRP A 251 5.63 9.70 -6.91
CA TRP A 251 6.40 9.07 -7.97
C TRP A 251 6.35 7.55 -7.82
N HIS A 252 6.02 6.85 -8.91
CA HIS A 252 6.09 5.40 -9.00
C HIS A 252 7.57 4.99 -9.11
N THR A 253 8.25 4.97 -7.98
CA THR A 253 9.62 4.48 -7.88
C THR A 253 9.62 2.97 -7.68
N ARG A 254 10.76 2.35 -7.83
CA ARG A 254 10.95 0.92 -7.56
C ARG A 254 12.29 0.71 -6.92
N THR A 255 12.34 -0.16 -5.94
CA THR A 255 13.61 -0.62 -5.39
C THR A 255 14.26 -1.60 -6.37
N GLU A 256 15.51 -1.33 -6.74
CA GLU A 256 16.29 -2.25 -7.57
C GLU A 256 16.51 -3.56 -6.81
N LYS A 257 16.33 -4.70 -7.49
CA LYS A 257 16.63 -6.00 -6.89
C LYS A 257 18.11 -6.08 -6.49
N PRO A 258 18.42 -6.47 -5.25
CA PRO A 258 19.80 -6.58 -4.82
C PRO A 258 20.57 -7.63 -5.62
N LYS A 259 21.84 -7.33 -5.94
CA LYS A 259 22.71 -8.20 -6.71
C LYS A 259 23.42 -9.18 -5.76
N MET A 260 22.79 -10.32 -5.45
CA MET A 260 23.21 -11.27 -4.43
C MET A 260 24.28 -12.28 -4.86
N LYS A 261 24.81 -12.22 -6.09
CA LYS A 261 25.79 -13.20 -6.62
C LYS A 261 27.02 -13.39 -5.71
N GLN A 262 27.52 -12.31 -5.11
CA GLN A 262 28.67 -12.37 -4.21
C GLN A 262 28.31 -13.08 -2.89
N GLU A 263 27.14 -12.78 -2.34
CA GLU A 263 26.60 -13.42 -1.15
C GLU A 263 26.42 -14.93 -1.37
N GLU A 264 25.78 -15.33 -2.49
CA GLU A 264 25.59 -16.72 -2.85
C GLU A 264 26.93 -17.47 -2.99
N GLN A 265 27.96 -16.82 -3.57
CA GLN A 265 29.28 -17.40 -3.70
C GLN A 265 29.96 -17.59 -2.34
N LEU A 266 29.85 -16.61 -1.45
CA LEU A 266 30.39 -16.68 -0.11
C LEU A 266 29.69 -17.72 0.75
N GLN A 267 28.37 -17.83 0.65
CA GLN A 267 27.59 -18.85 1.34
C GLN A 267 28.02 -20.27 0.95
N ARG A 268 28.27 -20.54 -0.34
CA ARG A 268 28.80 -21.83 -0.80
C ARG A 268 30.18 -22.17 -0.22
N GLN A 269 30.93 -21.13 0.19
CA GLN A 269 32.25 -21.27 0.83
C GLN A 269 32.18 -21.29 2.38
N GLY A 270 30.98 -21.27 2.97
CA GLY A 270 30.79 -21.15 4.41
C GLY A 270 31.22 -19.79 4.99
N ARG A 271 31.25 -18.74 4.17
CA ARG A 271 31.70 -17.37 4.52
C ARG A 271 30.62 -16.32 4.24
N GLY A 272 29.38 -16.72 3.98
CA GLY A 272 28.27 -15.82 3.80
C GLY A 272 27.97 -14.97 5.01
N SER A 273 27.08 -13.99 4.83
CA SER A 273 26.61 -13.14 5.93
C SER A 273 25.93 -13.97 7.01
N ASP A 274 26.07 -13.54 8.26
CA ASP A 274 25.42 -14.19 9.40
C ASP A 274 23.90 -14.06 9.28
N PRO A 275 23.13 -15.16 9.19
CA PRO A 275 21.67 -15.14 9.08
C PRO A 275 20.99 -14.57 10.32
N ALA A 276 21.67 -14.45 11.46
CA ALA A 276 21.15 -13.82 12.67
C ALA A 276 21.10 -12.29 12.57
N VAL A 277 21.80 -11.69 11.61
CA VAL A 277 21.76 -10.24 11.37
C VAL A 277 20.50 -9.91 10.60
N GLU A 278 19.59 -9.16 11.24
CA GLU A 278 18.37 -8.68 10.63
C GLU A 278 18.67 -7.56 9.63
N VAL A 279 18.35 -7.77 8.36
CA VAL A 279 18.57 -6.82 7.24
C VAL A 279 17.27 -6.14 6.83
#